data_822dbaf7e04c461a2f5b0331411b3bd9
#
_entry.id   822dbaf7e04c461a2f5b0331411b3bd9
#
_cell.length_a   1.000
_cell.length_b   1.000
_cell.length_c   1.000
_cell.angle_alpha   90.00
_cell.angle_beta   90.00
_cell.angle_gamma   90.00
#
_symmetry.space_group_name_H-M   'P 1'
#
loop_
_entity.id
_entity.type
_entity.pdbx_description
1 polymer ?
#
loop_
_entity_poly.entity_id
_entity_poly.type
_entity_poly.pdbx_seq_one_letter_code
_entity_poly.pdbx_strand_id
1 'polypeptide(L)'
;SPDNKNRFVPLDIFPSEMLDRLEVTKSLTANLEGDGIGGAVNLVMKDAPSERQFTVNLSTGYNAMYLGRDFQSFAHNDISSKSPYEAAGFPKNYKVTMKDFTTDNLHMTWKRPLPDLTAGLSYGDRFFNERLGIMLAGSYLNTYRGKESELYYQPGKTRNGIEYRNYSTQQTRIGAHANLDYDFNRNHKLTWYNGYMDMDEAEVRDGSDDQDRAIRMKWVHQYIYNSTLRGEHLFLNDGTLKLNWSAVYSKAYSETPDNAEIFLIGSHVASSGAATRRWEHNSDKDLAGYIDLSYKWKTGSNSVLDFLAGGMYRDKKRDSFFNEYTFNSATGSGNPQYIDKDWHNFDEIQF
;
A
#
# COMPACT_ATOMS: atom_id res chain seq x y z
N SER A 1 0.77 9.19 1.30
CA SER A 1 1.12 7.85 1.80
C SER A 1 0.05 7.40 2.78
N PRO A 2 -0.50 6.20 2.63
CA PRO A 2 -1.48 5.66 3.57
C PRO A 2 -0.86 5.19 4.90
N ASP A 3 0.47 5.09 4.99
CA ASP A 3 1.15 4.68 6.21
C ASP A 3 1.13 5.79 7.28
N ASN A 4 0.81 5.40 8.51
CA ASN A 4 0.64 6.32 9.64
C ASN A 4 1.97 6.71 10.29
N LYS A 5 2.98 5.87 10.20
CA LYS A 5 4.27 6.04 10.89
C LYS A 5 5.36 6.67 10.04
N ASN A 6 5.33 6.42 8.74
CA ASN A 6 6.34 6.91 7.81
C ASN A 6 5.65 7.50 6.58
N ARG A 7 6.07 8.69 6.16
CA ARG A 7 5.67 9.27 4.87
C ARG A 7 6.36 8.55 3.70
N PHE A 8 6.36 7.23 3.77
CA PHE A 8 6.98 6.38 2.77
C PHE A 8 5.92 5.98 1.74
N VAL A 9 6.21 6.21 0.48
CA VAL A 9 5.43 5.66 -0.63
C VAL A 9 6.18 4.42 -1.11
N PRO A 10 5.67 3.21 -0.87
CA PRO A 10 6.32 2.02 -1.38
C PRO A 10 6.22 2.05 -2.91
N LEU A 11 7.35 2.24 -3.59
CA LEU A 11 7.40 2.29 -5.05
C LEU A 11 7.10 0.94 -5.70
N ASP A 12 7.23 -0.12 -4.94
CA ASP A 12 6.91 -1.50 -5.32
C ASP A 12 5.40 -1.75 -5.48
N ILE A 13 4.53 -0.85 -5.01
CA ILE A 13 3.10 -0.91 -5.28
C ILE A 13 2.80 -0.75 -6.78
N PHE A 14 3.66 -0.01 -7.51
CA PHE A 14 3.44 0.28 -8.92
C PHE A 14 4.00 -0.84 -9.82
N PRO A 15 3.14 -1.58 -10.54
CA PRO A 15 3.60 -2.61 -11.47
C PRO A 15 4.45 -2.00 -12.59
N SER A 16 5.57 -2.64 -12.92
CA SER A 16 6.48 -2.18 -13.98
C SER A 16 5.81 -2.12 -15.35
N GLU A 17 4.81 -2.96 -15.58
CA GLU A 17 4.03 -3.02 -16.82
C GLU A 17 3.27 -1.73 -17.11
N MET A 18 2.94 -0.96 -16.07
CA MET A 18 2.19 0.30 -16.17
C MET A 18 3.10 1.52 -16.31
N LEU A 19 4.37 1.39 -15.92
CA LEU A 19 5.34 2.49 -15.92
C LEU A 19 6.07 2.58 -17.26
N ASP A 20 6.21 3.82 -17.75
CA ASP A 20 7.13 4.15 -18.83
C ASP A 20 8.53 4.43 -18.25
N ARG A 21 8.60 5.36 -17.31
CA ARG A 21 9.83 5.75 -16.64
C ARG A 21 9.60 6.35 -15.28
N LEU A 22 10.70 6.45 -14.52
CA LEU A 22 10.76 7.13 -13.24
C LEU A 22 11.67 8.35 -13.38
N GLU A 23 11.14 9.53 -13.09
CA GLU A 23 11.89 10.79 -13.13
C GLU A 23 12.20 11.24 -11.70
N VAL A 24 13.49 11.44 -11.40
CA VAL A 24 13.94 11.88 -10.09
C VAL A 24 14.54 13.27 -10.21
N THR A 25 13.90 14.25 -9.56
CA THR A 25 14.40 15.62 -9.48
C THR A 25 15.00 15.84 -8.10
N LYS A 26 16.32 16.01 -8.04
CA LYS A 26 17.07 16.17 -6.78
C LYS A 26 17.08 17.62 -6.25
N SER A 27 16.81 18.59 -7.12
CA SER A 27 16.77 20.00 -6.77
C SER A 27 15.40 20.57 -7.07
N LEU A 28 14.80 21.26 -6.12
CA LEU A 28 13.52 21.92 -6.32
C LEU A 28 13.69 23.09 -7.30
N THR A 29 12.85 23.12 -8.31
CA THR A 29 12.67 24.24 -9.21
C THR A 29 11.38 25.00 -8.83
N ALA A 30 11.25 26.25 -9.24
CA ALA A 30 10.12 27.11 -8.85
C ALA A 30 8.75 26.61 -9.27
N ASN A 31 8.69 25.64 -10.19
CA ASN A 31 7.47 24.96 -10.66
C ASN A 31 7.11 23.70 -9.87
N LEU A 32 7.89 23.31 -8.86
CA LEU A 32 7.61 22.18 -7.98
C LEU A 32 7.02 22.64 -6.66
N GLU A 33 6.26 21.76 -6.01
CA GLU A 33 5.71 22.03 -4.68
C GLU A 33 6.85 22.21 -3.65
N GLY A 34 6.77 23.26 -2.84
CA GLY A 34 7.85 23.68 -1.93
C GLY A 34 8.06 22.77 -0.71
N ASP A 35 7.27 21.73 -0.52
CA ASP A 35 7.38 20.80 0.61
C ASP A 35 8.34 19.61 0.36
N GLY A 36 8.87 19.49 -0.85
CA GLY A 36 9.77 18.41 -1.28
C GLY A 36 11.23 18.63 -0.89
N ILE A 37 11.58 18.72 0.40
CA ILE A 37 12.94 19.03 0.90
C ILE A 37 14.03 18.10 0.35
N GLY A 38 13.68 16.83 0.02
CA GLY A 38 14.63 15.82 -0.47
C GLY A 38 14.65 15.61 -1.96
N GLY A 39 13.79 16.32 -2.73
CA GLY A 39 13.58 16.13 -4.15
C GLY A 39 12.16 15.63 -4.46
N ALA A 40 11.88 15.45 -5.75
CA ALA A 40 10.60 14.93 -6.26
C ALA A 40 10.82 13.67 -7.10
N VAL A 41 9.93 12.70 -6.96
CA VAL A 41 9.88 11.51 -7.80
C VAL A 41 8.58 11.53 -8.58
N ASN A 42 8.68 11.55 -9.89
CA ASN A 42 7.54 11.48 -10.80
C ASN A 42 7.48 10.11 -11.47
N LEU A 43 6.38 9.41 -11.27
CA LEU A 43 6.08 8.14 -11.93
C LEU A 43 5.35 8.43 -13.24
N VAL A 44 6.05 8.28 -14.33
CA VAL A 44 5.46 8.50 -15.66
C VAL A 44 4.87 7.19 -16.15
N MET A 45 3.57 7.19 -16.35
CA MET A 45 2.83 6.03 -16.83
C MET A 45 2.89 5.94 -18.36
N LYS A 46 2.70 4.74 -18.89
CA LYS A 46 2.71 4.52 -20.36
C LYS A 46 1.59 5.28 -21.05
N ASP A 47 1.96 5.97 -22.11
CA ASP A 47 1.03 6.61 -23.06
C ASP A 47 0.63 5.63 -24.17
N ALA A 48 -0.39 6.00 -24.95
CA ALA A 48 -0.78 5.26 -26.14
C ALA A 48 0.36 5.27 -27.18
N PRO A 49 0.81 4.09 -27.64
CA PRO A 49 1.87 3.99 -28.64
C PRO A 49 1.39 4.49 -30.02
N SER A 50 2.33 4.82 -30.90
CA SER A 50 2.03 5.21 -32.29
C SER A 50 1.49 4.04 -33.13
N GLU A 51 1.90 2.82 -32.79
CA GLU A 51 1.47 1.60 -33.47
C GLU A 51 0.79 0.68 -32.47
N ARG A 52 -0.14 -0.14 -32.96
CA ARG A 52 -0.81 -1.14 -32.11
C ARG A 52 0.19 -2.04 -31.41
N GLN A 53 0.09 -2.08 -30.09
CA GLN A 53 0.90 -2.95 -29.23
C GLN A 53 0.02 -3.77 -28.32
N PHE A 54 0.35 -5.04 -28.21
CA PHE A 54 -0.25 -5.96 -27.28
C PHE A 54 0.87 -6.71 -26.58
N THR A 55 0.94 -6.61 -25.25
CA THR A 55 1.98 -7.25 -24.46
C THR A 55 1.37 -8.13 -23.39
N VAL A 56 1.87 -9.35 -23.27
CA VAL A 56 1.54 -10.30 -22.21
C VAL A 56 2.83 -10.69 -21.53
N ASN A 57 2.89 -10.49 -20.22
CA ASN A 57 3.98 -10.94 -19.37
C ASN A 57 3.45 -11.98 -18.40
N LEU A 58 4.10 -13.12 -18.32
CA LEU A 58 3.79 -14.17 -17.38
C LEU A 58 5.09 -14.66 -16.75
N SER A 59 5.16 -14.62 -15.44
CA SER A 59 6.31 -15.11 -14.69
C SER A 59 5.85 -15.93 -13.49
N THR A 60 6.57 -16.99 -13.22
CA THR A 60 6.36 -17.84 -12.05
C THR A 60 7.68 -18.11 -11.36
N GLY A 61 7.63 -18.34 -10.07
CA GLY A 61 8.80 -18.65 -9.25
C GLY A 61 8.40 -19.45 -8.02
N TYR A 62 9.37 -19.90 -7.28
CA TYR A 62 9.13 -20.57 -6.00
C TYR A 62 10.20 -20.19 -4.99
N ASN A 63 9.78 -19.87 -3.77
CA ASN A 63 10.71 -19.56 -2.72
C ASN A 63 11.34 -20.85 -2.18
N ALA A 64 12.65 -21.00 -2.37
CA ALA A 64 13.40 -22.19 -1.98
C ALA A 64 13.32 -22.48 -0.47
N MET A 65 13.06 -21.50 0.37
CA MET A 65 12.86 -21.68 1.81
C MET A 65 11.72 -22.65 2.13
N TYR A 66 10.71 -22.74 1.25
CA TYR A 66 9.54 -23.61 1.43
C TYR A 66 9.65 -24.96 0.71
N LEU A 67 10.82 -25.30 0.18
CA LEU A 67 11.12 -26.66 -0.28
C LEU A 67 11.26 -27.56 0.95
N GLY A 68 10.19 -28.28 1.31
CA GLY A 68 10.17 -29.16 2.48
C GLY A 68 9.75 -28.50 3.79
N ARG A 69 9.34 -27.22 3.77
CA ARG A 69 8.74 -26.50 4.89
C ARG A 69 7.32 -26.07 4.55
N ASP A 70 6.47 -26.04 5.57
CA ASP A 70 5.13 -25.47 5.46
C ASP A 70 5.17 -23.96 5.67
N PHE A 71 4.27 -23.28 4.99
CA PHE A 71 4.04 -21.85 5.09
C PHE A 71 3.00 -21.58 6.18
N GLN A 72 3.32 -20.71 7.12
CA GLN A 72 2.37 -20.27 8.16
C GLN A 72 1.37 -19.26 7.59
N SER A 73 0.10 -19.49 7.86
CA SER A 73 -1.01 -18.67 7.35
C SER A 73 -2.12 -18.57 8.40
N PHE A 74 -3.12 -17.77 8.14
CA PHE A 74 -4.33 -17.65 8.94
C PHE A 74 -5.53 -17.20 8.09
N ALA A 75 -6.76 -17.36 8.58
CA ALA A 75 -7.98 -16.97 7.88
C ALA A 75 -8.20 -15.45 7.99
N HIS A 76 -7.62 -14.67 7.07
CA HIS A 76 -7.74 -13.20 7.09
C HIS A 76 -9.00 -12.67 6.39
N ASN A 77 -9.68 -13.48 5.57
CA ASN A 77 -10.90 -13.06 4.87
C ASN A 77 -12.10 -12.83 5.80
N ASP A 78 -12.08 -13.43 6.99
CA ASP A 78 -13.16 -13.35 7.97
C ASP A 78 -12.94 -12.24 9.01
N ILE A 79 -11.87 -11.48 8.86
CA ILE A 79 -11.54 -10.37 9.76
C ILE A 79 -12.49 -9.20 9.53
N SER A 80 -13.10 -8.71 10.62
CA SER A 80 -13.88 -7.47 10.58
C SER A 80 -12.96 -6.26 10.42
N SER A 81 -13.20 -5.43 9.41
CA SER A 81 -12.48 -4.17 9.21
C SER A 81 -12.77 -3.15 10.31
N LYS A 82 -13.87 -3.30 11.06
CA LYS A 82 -14.25 -2.43 12.15
C LYS A 82 -13.86 -3.02 13.49
N SER A 83 -13.26 -2.20 14.35
CA SER A 83 -13.08 -2.55 15.76
C SER A 83 -14.42 -2.72 16.48
N PRO A 84 -14.47 -3.44 17.62
CA PRO A 84 -15.68 -3.54 18.42
C PRO A 84 -16.30 -2.18 18.77
N TYR A 85 -15.48 -1.18 19.08
CA TYR A 85 -15.93 0.17 19.39
C TYR A 85 -16.59 0.90 18.20
N GLU A 86 -16.03 0.73 16.99
CA GLU A 86 -16.62 1.27 15.76
C GLU A 86 -17.90 0.53 15.38
N ALA A 87 -17.92 -0.79 15.54
CA ALA A 87 -19.09 -1.62 15.26
C ALA A 87 -20.27 -1.23 16.16
N ALA A 88 -19.97 -0.83 17.40
CA ALA A 88 -20.95 -0.33 18.36
C ALA A 88 -21.42 1.12 18.09
N GLY A 89 -20.81 1.85 17.15
CA GLY A 89 -21.17 3.22 16.79
C GLY A 89 -20.59 4.29 17.71
N PHE A 90 -19.41 4.07 18.29
CA PHE A 90 -18.66 5.01 19.14
C PHE A 90 -19.40 5.49 20.41
N PRO A 91 -20.05 4.63 21.20
CA PRO A 91 -20.77 5.07 22.36
C PRO A 91 -19.85 5.56 23.48
N LYS A 92 -20.21 6.64 24.18
CA LYS A 92 -19.38 7.29 25.21
C LYS A 92 -18.96 6.38 26.38
N ASN A 93 -19.78 5.37 26.72
CA ASN A 93 -19.57 4.47 27.85
C ASN A 93 -19.46 3.02 27.39
N TYR A 94 -18.80 2.78 26.27
CA TYR A 94 -18.62 1.45 25.72
C TYR A 94 -17.74 0.60 26.65
N LYS A 95 -18.26 -0.58 27.01
CA LYS A 95 -17.51 -1.61 27.71
C LYS A 95 -17.42 -2.82 26.78
N VAL A 96 -16.24 -3.06 26.27
CA VAL A 96 -15.96 -4.23 25.46
C VAL A 96 -16.04 -5.50 26.30
N THR A 97 -16.56 -6.56 25.69
CA THR A 97 -16.60 -7.91 26.26
C THR A 97 -15.98 -8.89 25.27
N MET A 98 -15.61 -10.09 25.73
CA MET A 98 -15.04 -11.12 24.85
C MET A 98 -15.94 -11.50 23.68
N LYS A 99 -17.26 -11.36 23.82
CA LYS A 99 -18.23 -11.64 22.76
C LYS A 99 -18.18 -10.66 21.57
N ASP A 100 -17.56 -9.52 21.77
CA ASP A 100 -17.39 -8.49 20.74
C ASP A 100 -16.23 -8.80 19.79
N PHE A 101 -15.42 -9.84 20.11
CA PHE A 101 -14.28 -10.26 19.32
C PHE A 101 -14.56 -11.59 18.63
N THR A 102 -14.14 -11.68 17.37
CA THR A 102 -14.09 -12.97 16.67
C THR A 102 -12.78 -13.68 16.98
N THR A 103 -12.79 -15.00 17.07
CA THR A 103 -11.61 -15.83 17.28
C THR A 103 -11.24 -16.68 16.06
N ASP A 104 -12.17 -16.85 15.13
CA ASP A 104 -12.01 -17.72 13.96
C ASP A 104 -10.80 -17.36 13.08
N ASN A 105 -10.41 -16.09 13.07
CA ASN A 105 -9.24 -15.60 12.35
C ASN A 105 -7.91 -15.75 13.11
N LEU A 106 -7.95 -16.20 14.35
CA LEU A 106 -6.76 -16.31 15.20
C LEU A 106 -6.12 -17.70 15.20
N HIS A 107 -6.55 -18.55 14.29
CA HIS A 107 -5.96 -19.87 14.09
C HIS A 107 -4.83 -19.80 13.08
N MET A 108 -3.62 -20.04 13.54
CA MET A 108 -2.50 -20.24 12.65
C MET A 108 -2.60 -21.60 11.98
N THR A 109 -2.50 -21.60 10.66
CA THR A 109 -2.56 -22.80 9.82
C THR A 109 -1.28 -22.98 9.04
N TRP A 110 -0.96 -24.21 8.66
CA TRP A 110 0.20 -24.55 7.82
C TRP A 110 -0.30 -25.04 6.47
N LYS A 111 0.28 -24.50 5.42
CA LYS A 111 -0.01 -24.94 4.04
C LYS A 111 1.25 -24.96 3.20
N ARG A 112 1.28 -25.77 2.17
CA ARG A 112 2.30 -25.63 1.14
C ARG A 112 1.97 -24.41 0.28
N PRO A 113 2.90 -23.44 0.15
CA PRO A 113 2.62 -22.27 -0.67
C PRO A 113 2.54 -22.68 -2.14
N LEU A 114 1.69 -22.00 -2.88
CA LEU A 114 1.66 -22.11 -4.33
C LEU A 114 2.91 -21.43 -4.92
N PRO A 115 3.29 -21.77 -6.16
CA PRO A 115 4.27 -20.98 -6.88
C PRO A 115 3.85 -19.51 -6.97
N ASP A 116 4.82 -18.62 -6.92
CA ASP A 116 4.60 -17.20 -7.21
C ASP A 116 4.05 -17.05 -8.62
N LEU A 117 3.12 -16.14 -8.77
CA LEU A 117 2.55 -15.80 -10.06
C LEU A 117 2.60 -14.28 -10.26
N THR A 118 3.21 -13.85 -11.35
CA THR A 118 3.12 -12.48 -11.85
C THR A 118 2.56 -12.53 -13.26
N ALA A 119 1.46 -11.83 -13.50
CA ALA A 119 0.83 -11.71 -14.79
C ALA A 119 0.62 -10.24 -15.12
N GLY A 120 0.95 -9.85 -16.34
CA GLY A 120 0.75 -8.50 -16.87
C GLY A 120 0.17 -8.55 -18.26
N LEU A 121 -0.75 -7.64 -18.53
CA LEU A 121 -1.39 -7.46 -19.82
C LEU A 121 -1.39 -5.97 -20.17
N SER A 122 -1.02 -5.63 -21.39
CA SER A 122 -1.23 -4.26 -21.86
C SER A 122 -1.65 -4.23 -23.32
N TYR A 123 -2.51 -3.27 -23.65
CA TYR A 123 -2.98 -2.99 -25.00
C TYR A 123 -2.91 -1.48 -25.26
N GLY A 124 -2.30 -1.10 -26.36
CA GLY A 124 -2.25 0.28 -26.81
C GLY A 124 -2.48 0.37 -28.31
N ASP A 125 -3.23 1.38 -28.72
CA ASP A 125 -3.52 1.65 -30.13
C ASP A 125 -3.96 3.10 -30.33
N ARG A 126 -3.95 3.56 -31.59
CA ARG A 126 -4.49 4.85 -32.00
C ARG A 126 -5.60 4.69 -33.03
N PHE A 127 -6.64 5.48 -32.91
CA PHE A 127 -7.86 5.46 -33.70
C PHE A 127 -8.13 6.84 -34.31
N PHE A 128 -9.03 6.89 -35.31
CA PHE A 128 -9.49 8.13 -35.95
C PHE A 128 -8.33 8.97 -36.53
N ASN A 129 -7.51 8.37 -37.39
CA ASN A 129 -6.33 8.99 -37.93
C ASN A 129 -5.35 9.47 -36.84
N GLU A 130 -5.06 8.57 -35.89
CA GLU A 130 -4.13 8.77 -34.79
C GLU A 130 -4.57 9.83 -33.75
N ARG A 131 -5.79 10.37 -33.86
CA ARG A 131 -6.28 11.40 -32.93
C ARG A 131 -6.64 10.89 -31.56
N LEU A 132 -7.17 9.67 -31.47
CA LEU A 132 -7.52 9.04 -30.20
C LEU A 132 -6.50 7.96 -29.86
N GLY A 133 -5.71 8.21 -28.85
CA GLY A 133 -4.84 7.21 -28.24
C GLY A 133 -5.53 6.51 -27.09
N ILE A 134 -5.40 5.19 -27.01
CA ILE A 134 -5.89 4.35 -25.92
C ILE A 134 -4.75 3.48 -25.42
N MET A 135 -4.48 3.52 -24.14
CA MET A 135 -3.57 2.61 -23.45
C MET A 135 -4.26 2.00 -22.25
N LEU A 136 -4.37 0.68 -22.23
CA LEU A 136 -4.93 -0.09 -21.12
C LEU A 136 -3.86 -1.05 -20.62
N ALA A 137 -3.70 -1.17 -19.32
CA ALA A 137 -2.84 -2.17 -18.73
C ALA A 137 -3.45 -2.71 -17.44
N GLY A 138 -3.16 -3.99 -17.18
CA GLY A 138 -3.53 -4.67 -15.96
C GLY A 138 -2.41 -5.59 -15.49
N SER A 139 -2.31 -5.78 -14.19
CA SER A 139 -1.32 -6.67 -13.59
C SER A 139 -1.90 -7.40 -12.40
N TYR A 140 -1.41 -8.60 -12.17
CA TYR A 140 -1.69 -9.43 -11.02
C TYR A 140 -0.40 -10.01 -10.49
N LEU A 141 -0.23 -9.99 -9.18
CA LEU A 141 0.88 -10.61 -8.49
C LEU A 141 0.36 -11.36 -7.26
N ASN A 142 0.82 -12.60 -7.08
CA ASN A 142 0.65 -13.34 -5.82
C ASN A 142 1.98 -13.99 -5.49
N THR A 143 2.53 -13.68 -4.32
CA THR A 143 3.84 -14.16 -3.90
C THR A 143 3.82 -14.66 -2.46
N TYR A 144 4.68 -15.64 -2.19
CA TYR A 144 4.92 -16.20 -0.88
C TYR A 144 6.38 -15.97 -0.47
N ARG A 145 6.58 -15.22 0.60
CA ARG A 145 7.91 -14.86 1.10
C ARG A 145 8.12 -15.39 2.51
N GLY A 146 9.29 -15.94 2.75
CA GLY A 146 9.76 -16.32 4.06
C GLY A 146 10.99 -15.50 4.45
N LYS A 147 11.09 -15.20 5.72
CA LYS A 147 12.25 -14.53 6.29
C LYS A 147 12.53 -15.10 7.68
N GLU A 148 13.79 -15.40 7.96
CA GLU A 148 14.28 -15.68 9.29
C GLU A 148 15.12 -14.50 9.77
N SER A 149 14.98 -14.12 11.02
CA SER A 149 15.77 -13.07 11.64
C SER A 149 16.07 -13.39 13.10
N GLU A 150 17.16 -12.89 13.59
CA GLU A 150 17.59 -12.96 14.98
C GLU A 150 17.50 -11.57 15.59
N LEU A 151 16.88 -11.47 16.76
CA LEU A 151 16.84 -10.25 17.55
C LEU A 151 17.65 -10.45 18.82
N TYR A 152 18.73 -9.67 18.95
CA TYR A 152 19.60 -9.71 20.10
C TYR A 152 19.11 -8.74 21.18
N TYR A 153 18.82 -9.25 22.37
CA TYR A 153 18.49 -8.42 23.52
C TYR A 153 19.75 -7.98 24.26
N GLN A 154 19.76 -6.72 24.70
CA GLN A 154 20.89 -6.20 25.49
C GLN A 154 20.96 -6.86 26.86
N PRO A 155 22.15 -7.21 27.36
CA PRO A 155 22.35 -7.69 28.73
C PRO A 155 21.83 -6.70 29.77
N GLY A 156 21.12 -7.19 30.79
CA GLY A 156 20.60 -6.37 31.89
C GLY A 156 19.16 -5.89 31.75
N LYS A 157 18.45 -6.25 30.68
CA LYS A 157 16.99 -6.15 30.61
C LYS A 157 16.34 -7.50 30.91
N THR A 158 15.05 -7.51 31.12
CA THR A 158 14.23 -8.67 31.57
C THR A 158 14.36 -9.91 30.65
N ARG A 159 14.90 -9.76 29.46
CA ARG A 159 15.22 -10.81 28.51
C ARG A 159 16.72 -10.76 28.18
N ASN A 160 17.39 -11.87 28.39
CA ASN A 160 18.76 -12.09 27.91
C ASN A 160 18.69 -13.21 26.88
N GLY A 161 19.17 -12.95 25.68
CA GLY A 161 19.26 -14.01 24.67
C GLY A 161 18.99 -13.53 23.24
N ILE A 162 18.74 -14.50 22.41
CA ILE A 162 18.43 -14.30 21.00
C ILE A 162 17.00 -14.78 20.77
N GLU A 163 16.14 -13.90 20.27
CA GLU A 163 14.83 -14.29 19.78
C GLU A 163 14.94 -14.63 18.29
N TYR A 164 14.58 -15.84 17.94
CA TYR A 164 14.48 -16.31 16.55
C TYR A 164 13.09 -16.00 16.02
N ARG A 165 13.01 -15.28 14.91
CA ARG A 165 11.75 -14.88 14.29
C ARG A 165 11.63 -15.49 12.90
N ASN A 166 10.56 -16.21 12.68
CA ASN A 166 10.13 -16.69 11.38
C ASN A 166 8.98 -15.83 10.87
N TYR A 167 9.08 -15.38 9.63
CA TYR A 167 8.04 -14.62 8.95
C TYR A 167 7.56 -15.41 7.75
N SER A 168 6.25 -15.51 7.62
CA SER A 168 5.58 -16.04 6.44
C SER A 168 4.63 -14.98 5.91
N THR A 169 4.91 -14.43 4.74
CA THR A 169 4.16 -13.31 4.15
C THR A 169 3.62 -13.71 2.80
N GLN A 170 2.30 -13.68 2.65
CA GLN A 170 1.63 -13.76 1.36
C GLN A 170 1.23 -12.36 0.94
N GLN A 171 1.60 -11.96 -0.28
CA GLN A 171 1.23 -10.69 -0.86
C GLN A 171 0.48 -10.91 -2.17
N THR A 172 -0.71 -10.33 -2.29
CA THR A 172 -1.48 -10.26 -3.53
C THR A 172 -1.59 -8.80 -3.95
N ARG A 173 -1.40 -8.54 -5.25
CA ARG A 173 -1.47 -7.20 -5.81
C ARG A 173 -2.20 -7.22 -7.13
N ILE A 174 -3.12 -6.27 -7.31
CA ILE A 174 -3.84 -6.02 -8.56
C ILE A 174 -3.59 -4.58 -8.97
N GLY A 175 -3.24 -4.38 -10.22
CA GLY A 175 -3.10 -3.05 -10.83
C GLY A 175 -3.92 -2.94 -12.10
N ALA A 176 -4.55 -1.79 -12.30
CA ALA A 176 -5.22 -1.44 -13.54
C ALA A 176 -4.95 0.01 -13.91
N HIS A 177 -4.74 0.27 -15.18
CA HIS A 177 -4.47 1.61 -15.70
C HIS A 177 -5.16 1.79 -17.04
N ALA A 178 -5.73 2.97 -17.23
CA ALA A 178 -6.29 3.41 -18.49
C ALA A 178 -5.82 4.84 -18.77
N ASN A 179 -5.21 5.04 -19.92
CA ASN A 179 -4.82 6.35 -20.42
C ASN A 179 -5.46 6.58 -21.78
N LEU A 180 -6.25 7.64 -21.86
CA LEU A 180 -6.94 8.07 -23.07
C LEU A 180 -6.41 9.45 -23.44
N ASP A 181 -5.88 9.60 -24.62
CA ASP A 181 -5.49 10.91 -25.15
C ASP A 181 -6.22 11.24 -26.44
N TYR A 182 -6.61 12.50 -26.60
CA TYR A 182 -7.30 12.99 -27.79
C TYR A 182 -6.66 14.26 -28.33
N ASP A 183 -6.16 14.19 -29.55
CA ASP A 183 -5.63 15.31 -30.29
C ASP A 183 -6.73 15.97 -31.13
N PHE A 184 -7.30 17.10 -30.65
CA PHE A 184 -8.29 17.87 -31.41
C PHE A 184 -7.66 18.39 -32.72
N ASN A 185 -6.42 18.83 -32.61
CA ASN A 185 -5.55 19.24 -33.69
C ASN A 185 -4.09 19.25 -33.17
N ARG A 186 -3.13 19.71 -34.02
CA ARG A 186 -1.69 19.74 -33.66
C ARG A 186 -1.37 20.62 -32.44
N ASN A 187 -2.29 21.52 -32.06
CA ASN A 187 -2.07 22.51 -31.01
C ASN A 187 -2.86 22.24 -29.72
N HIS A 188 -3.80 21.31 -29.75
CA HIS A 188 -4.71 21.09 -28.61
C HIS A 188 -4.86 19.60 -28.34
N LYS A 189 -4.41 19.18 -27.16
CA LYS A 189 -4.49 17.80 -26.68
C LYS A 189 -5.17 17.74 -25.33
N LEU A 190 -5.99 16.72 -25.13
CA LEU A 190 -6.58 16.35 -23.84
C LEU A 190 -6.11 14.93 -23.50
N THR A 191 -5.71 14.72 -22.25
CA THR A 191 -5.33 13.41 -21.75
C THR A 191 -6.11 13.10 -20.49
N TRP A 192 -6.71 11.92 -20.41
CA TRP A 192 -7.40 11.44 -19.23
C TRP A 192 -6.76 10.13 -18.76
N TYR A 193 -6.09 10.20 -17.64
CA TYR A 193 -5.42 9.10 -16.98
C TYR A 193 -6.24 8.58 -15.80
N ASN A 194 -6.34 7.25 -15.66
CA ASN A 194 -6.90 6.58 -14.49
C ASN A 194 -6.01 5.44 -14.08
N GLY A 195 -5.72 5.34 -12.79
CA GLY A 195 -4.95 4.26 -12.21
C GLY A 195 -5.60 3.74 -10.94
N TYR A 196 -5.66 2.43 -10.80
CA TYR A 196 -6.12 1.73 -9.60
C TYR A 196 -5.09 0.67 -9.22
N MET A 197 -4.78 0.62 -7.96
CA MET A 197 -3.92 -0.41 -7.38
C MET A 197 -4.52 -0.86 -6.06
N ASP A 198 -4.47 -2.17 -5.85
CA ASP A 198 -4.96 -2.85 -4.67
C ASP A 198 -3.90 -3.85 -4.21
N MET A 199 -3.64 -3.91 -2.93
CA MET A 199 -2.64 -4.77 -2.32
C MET A 199 -3.15 -5.34 -1.02
N ASP A 200 -3.09 -6.66 -0.92
CA ASP A 200 -3.29 -7.41 0.30
C ASP A 200 -1.98 -8.07 0.74
N GLU A 201 -1.66 -7.94 2.01
CA GLU A 201 -0.51 -8.59 2.63
C GLU A 201 -0.93 -9.26 3.93
N ALA A 202 -0.82 -10.59 3.97
CA ALA A 202 -1.06 -11.40 5.17
C ALA A 202 0.27 -11.95 5.68
N GLU A 203 0.63 -11.61 6.92
CA GLU A 203 1.88 -12.00 7.56
C GLU A 203 1.61 -12.73 8.88
N VAL A 204 2.25 -13.88 9.04
CA VAL A 204 2.47 -14.52 10.33
C VAL A 204 3.92 -14.30 10.72
N ARG A 205 4.12 -13.75 11.92
CA ARG A 205 5.44 -13.68 12.57
C ARG A 205 5.41 -14.58 13.80
N ASP A 206 6.24 -15.59 13.81
CA ASP A 206 6.44 -16.52 14.92
C ASP A 206 7.84 -16.28 15.51
N GLY A 207 7.87 -15.67 16.69
CA GLY A 207 9.11 -15.37 17.41
C GLY A 207 9.23 -16.22 18.68
N SER A 208 10.39 -16.83 18.90
CA SER A 208 10.67 -17.61 20.10
C SER A 208 12.09 -17.41 20.57
N ASP A 209 12.27 -17.39 21.88
CA ASP A 209 13.55 -17.58 22.55
C ASP A 209 13.49 -18.83 23.46
N ASP A 210 14.45 -19.02 24.33
CA ASP A 210 14.52 -20.21 25.20
C ASP A 210 13.35 -20.31 26.20
N GLN A 211 12.65 -19.22 26.46
CA GLN A 211 11.60 -19.11 27.49
C GLN A 211 10.26 -18.60 26.97
N ASP A 212 10.30 -17.69 26.01
CA ASP A 212 9.13 -16.93 25.59
C ASP A 212 8.83 -17.16 24.11
N ARG A 213 7.56 -17.00 23.75
CA ARG A 213 7.13 -17.02 22.36
C ARG A 213 6.11 -15.92 22.11
N ALA A 214 6.23 -15.27 20.96
CA ALA A 214 5.29 -14.26 20.50
C ALA A 214 4.85 -14.55 19.08
N ILE A 215 3.54 -14.67 18.85
CA ILE A 215 3.00 -14.82 17.50
C ILE A 215 2.19 -13.60 17.17
N ARG A 216 2.42 -13.10 15.94
CA ARG A 216 1.62 -12.02 15.38
C ARG A 216 1.00 -12.48 14.06
N MET A 217 -0.30 -12.27 13.94
CA MET A 217 -1.07 -12.39 12.72
C MET A 217 -1.50 -11.01 12.27
N LYS A 218 -1.06 -10.59 11.11
CA LYS A 218 -1.31 -9.25 10.60
C LYS A 218 -1.77 -9.33 9.16
N TRP A 219 -2.89 -8.70 8.85
CA TRP A 219 -3.36 -8.46 7.50
C TRP A 219 -3.40 -6.97 7.22
N VAL A 220 -2.89 -6.57 6.07
CA VAL A 220 -2.89 -5.19 5.59
C VAL A 220 -3.58 -5.17 4.24
N HIS A 221 -4.60 -4.34 4.12
CA HIS A 221 -5.23 -4.04 2.84
C HIS A 221 -5.00 -2.58 2.49
N GLN A 222 -4.55 -2.32 1.27
CA GLN A 222 -4.28 -0.98 0.78
C GLN A 222 -4.77 -0.82 -0.64
N TYR A 223 -5.40 0.32 -0.94
CA TYR A 223 -5.67 0.68 -2.32
C TYR A 223 -5.34 2.15 -2.60
N ILE A 224 -4.99 2.40 -3.86
CA ILE A 224 -4.75 3.75 -4.40
C ILE A 224 -5.54 3.88 -5.69
N TYR A 225 -6.34 4.94 -5.79
CA TYR A 225 -7.00 5.36 -7.01
C TYR A 225 -6.52 6.76 -7.37
N ASN A 226 -6.18 6.96 -8.64
CA ASN A 226 -5.83 8.27 -9.19
C ASN A 226 -6.55 8.48 -10.50
N SER A 227 -7.12 9.68 -10.68
CA SER A 227 -7.70 10.15 -11.95
C SER A 227 -7.16 11.55 -12.24
N THR A 228 -6.57 11.72 -13.40
CA THR A 228 -5.97 12.98 -13.83
C THR A 228 -6.48 13.35 -15.22
N LEU A 229 -7.12 14.50 -15.33
CA LEU A 229 -7.47 15.12 -16.60
C LEU A 229 -6.49 16.25 -16.88
N ARG A 230 -5.82 16.23 -18.01
CA ARG A 230 -4.80 17.21 -18.41
C ARG A 230 -5.10 17.77 -19.78
N GLY A 231 -4.98 19.08 -19.94
CA GLY A 231 -5.06 19.78 -21.21
C GLY A 231 -3.74 20.46 -21.54
N GLU A 232 -3.34 20.36 -22.80
CA GLU A 232 -2.17 21.02 -23.38
C GLU A 232 -2.64 21.83 -24.59
N HIS A 233 -2.37 23.12 -24.58
CA HIS A 233 -2.85 24.03 -25.61
C HIS A 233 -1.72 24.95 -26.05
N LEU A 234 -1.46 24.98 -27.36
CA LEU A 234 -0.56 25.93 -28.01
C LEU A 234 -1.43 26.97 -28.72
N PHE A 235 -1.26 28.20 -28.33
CA PHE A 235 -1.91 29.34 -28.94
C PHE A 235 -0.90 30.13 -29.75
N LEU A 236 -1.38 30.92 -30.71
CA LEU A 236 -0.59 31.62 -31.70
C LEU A 236 0.05 30.64 -32.72
N ASN A 237 0.18 31.09 -33.96
CA ASN A 237 0.57 30.25 -35.07
C ASN A 237 1.99 29.64 -34.97
N ASP A 238 2.82 30.21 -34.11
CA ASP A 238 4.20 29.78 -33.87
C ASP A 238 4.40 29.04 -32.52
N GLY A 239 3.30 28.78 -31.79
CA GLY A 239 3.34 28.09 -30.50
C GLY A 239 4.04 28.86 -29.38
N THR A 240 4.14 30.19 -29.53
CA THR A 240 4.79 31.04 -28.51
C THR A 240 4.05 31.14 -27.21
N LEU A 241 2.74 30.90 -27.21
CA LEU A 241 1.91 30.87 -25.99
C LEU A 241 1.45 29.44 -25.74
N LYS A 242 1.89 28.85 -24.61
CA LYS A 242 1.50 27.50 -24.17
C LYS A 242 0.72 27.58 -22.85
N LEU A 243 -0.42 26.92 -22.81
CA LEU A 243 -1.22 26.71 -21.62
C LEU A 243 -1.27 25.22 -21.30
N ASN A 244 -0.85 24.84 -20.12
CA ASN A 244 -1.07 23.51 -19.55
C ASN A 244 -1.99 23.64 -18.33
N TRP A 245 -2.92 22.73 -18.21
CA TRP A 245 -3.72 22.63 -17.01
C TRP A 245 -3.97 21.17 -16.65
N SER A 246 -4.19 20.89 -15.38
CA SER A 246 -4.60 19.57 -14.92
C SER A 246 -5.55 19.65 -13.73
N ALA A 247 -6.48 18.70 -13.70
CA ALA A 247 -7.36 18.43 -12.56
C ALA A 247 -7.07 17.00 -12.09
N VAL A 248 -6.74 16.84 -10.82
CA VAL A 248 -6.31 15.59 -10.22
C VAL A 248 -7.23 15.24 -9.07
N TYR A 249 -7.74 14.02 -9.07
CA TYR A 249 -8.38 13.41 -7.92
C TYR A 249 -7.63 12.14 -7.54
N SER A 250 -7.26 12.02 -6.28
CA SER A 250 -6.67 10.79 -5.77
C SER A 250 -7.28 10.38 -4.43
N LYS A 251 -7.36 9.08 -4.22
CA LYS A 251 -7.77 8.48 -2.96
C LYS A 251 -6.83 7.34 -2.64
N ALA A 252 -6.26 7.39 -1.44
CA ALA A 252 -5.47 6.31 -0.89
C ALA A 252 -6.14 5.82 0.40
N TYR A 253 -6.17 4.52 0.59
CA TYR A 253 -6.71 3.88 1.77
C TYR A 253 -5.77 2.78 2.23
N SER A 254 -5.63 2.65 3.54
CA SER A 254 -4.89 1.56 4.16
C SER A 254 -5.59 1.16 5.44
N GLU A 255 -5.78 -0.13 5.63
CA GLU A 255 -6.26 -0.69 6.87
C GLU A 255 -5.39 -1.85 7.33
N THR A 256 -5.30 -1.99 8.64
CA THR A 256 -4.72 -3.13 9.32
C THR A 256 -5.73 -3.54 10.39
N PRO A 257 -6.77 -4.28 10.01
CA PRO A 257 -7.79 -4.70 10.94
C PRO A 257 -7.27 -5.87 11.76
N ASP A 258 -7.59 -5.87 13.03
CA ASP A 258 -7.36 -6.96 13.96
C ASP A 258 -5.94 -7.55 13.90
N ASN A 259 -4.94 -6.68 13.93
CA ASN A 259 -3.56 -7.11 14.09
C ASN A 259 -3.39 -7.74 15.47
N ALA A 260 -3.39 -9.06 15.51
CA ALA A 260 -3.38 -9.84 16.73
C ALA A 260 -1.97 -10.30 17.09
N GLU A 261 -1.57 -10.08 18.33
CA GLU A 261 -0.29 -10.57 18.86
C GLU A 261 -0.52 -11.25 20.21
N ILE A 262 0.12 -12.43 20.41
CA ILE A 262 0.01 -13.22 21.63
C ILE A 262 1.38 -13.45 22.20
N PHE A 263 1.42 -13.45 23.54
CA PHE A 263 2.63 -13.66 24.31
C PHE A 263 2.51 -14.86 25.23
N LEU A 264 3.45 -15.79 25.11
CA LEU A 264 3.60 -16.95 25.95
C LEU A 264 4.91 -16.87 26.72
N ILE A 265 4.88 -17.32 27.97
CA ILE A 265 6.05 -17.48 28.84
C ILE A 265 6.19 -18.96 29.14
N GLY A 266 7.14 -19.62 28.50
CA GLY A 266 7.23 -21.09 28.50
C GLY A 266 5.97 -21.71 27.89
N SER A 267 5.27 -22.56 28.66
CA SER A 267 4.00 -23.19 28.27
C SER A 267 2.76 -22.46 28.80
N HIS A 268 2.91 -21.22 29.26
CA HIS A 268 1.83 -20.47 29.91
C HIS A 268 1.49 -19.21 29.12
N VAL A 269 0.23 -18.82 29.16
CA VAL A 269 -0.18 -17.48 28.71
C VAL A 269 0.31 -16.44 29.70
N ALA A 270 0.87 -15.35 29.23
CA ALA A 270 1.28 -14.22 30.06
C ALA A 270 0.08 -13.73 30.91
N SER A 271 0.28 -13.53 32.22
CA SER A 271 -0.78 -13.09 33.11
C SER A 271 -1.28 -11.67 32.85
N SER A 272 -0.39 -10.81 32.32
CA SER A 272 -0.69 -9.43 31.94
C SER A 272 -0.18 -9.19 30.53
N GLY A 273 -0.99 -8.54 29.69
CA GLY A 273 -0.66 -8.32 28.29
C GLY A 273 -0.55 -9.62 27.50
N ALA A 274 -1.37 -10.61 27.84
CA ALA A 274 -1.37 -11.94 27.22
C ALA A 274 -1.60 -11.87 25.71
N ALA A 275 -2.44 -10.94 25.28
CA ALA A 275 -2.64 -10.68 23.85
C ALA A 275 -2.96 -9.21 23.60
N THR A 276 -2.69 -8.75 22.40
CA THR A 276 -3.15 -7.45 21.89
C THR A 276 -3.87 -7.64 20.57
N ARG A 277 -4.93 -6.86 20.37
CA ARG A 277 -5.68 -6.81 19.11
C ARG A 277 -5.87 -5.36 18.71
N ARG A 278 -5.47 -5.01 17.49
CA ARG A 278 -5.37 -3.63 17.04
C ARG A 278 -6.04 -3.42 15.70
N TRP A 279 -6.80 -2.34 15.60
CA TRP A 279 -7.40 -1.86 14.36
C TRP A 279 -6.81 -0.50 14.00
N GLU A 280 -6.35 -0.39 12.79
CA GLU A 280 -5.85 0.86 12.22
C GLU A 280 -6.45 1.04 10.83
N HIS A 281 -6.93 2.24 10.51
CA HIS A 281 -7.24 2.59 9.13
C HIS A 281 -6.99 4.07 8.85
N ASN A 282 -6.55 4.34 7.65
CA ASN A 282 -6.20 5.65 7.17
C ASN A 282 -6.79 5.89 5.78
N SER A 283 -7.32 7.07 5.55
CA SER A 283 -7.86 7.50 4.27
C SER A 283 -7.30 8.87 3.91
N ASP A 284 -6.65 8.96 2.77
CA ASP A 284 -6.23 10.23 2.15
C ASP A 284 -7.07 10.49 0.91
N LYS A 285 -7.70 11.67 0.83
CA LYS A 285 -8.35 12.19 -0.37
C LYS A 285 -7.67 13.47 -0.77
N ASP A 286 -7.40 13.64 -2.05
CA ASP A 286 -6.70 14.80 -2.59
C ASP A 286 -7.40 15.25 -3.87
N LEU A 287 -7.80 16.50 -3.93
CA LEU A 287 -8.33 17.16 -5.10
C LEU A 287 -7.42 18.35 -5.42
N ALA A 288 -6.79 18.34 -6.58
CA ALA A 288 -5.88 19.39 -6.97
C ALA A 288 -6.17 19.88 -8.40
N GLY A 289 -5.92 21.16 -8.62
CA GLY A 289 -5.94 21.79 -9.92
C GLY A 289 -4.67 22.60 -10.14
N TYR A 290 -4.09 22.48 -11.32
CA TYR A 290 -2.88 23.18 -11.71
C TYR A 290 -3.11 23.90 -13.02
N ILE A 291 -2.50 25.07 -13.17
CA ILE A 291 -2.50 25.87 -14.40
C ILE A 291 -1.12 26.49 -14.59
N ASP A 292 -0.56 26.31 -15.77
CA ASP A 292 0.74 26.83 -16.15
C ASP A 292 0.66 27.52 -17.51
N LEU A 293 1.08 28.77 -17.55
CA LEU A 293 1.15 29.59 -18.74
C LEU A 293 2.63 29.88 -19.08
N SER A 294 3.03 29.62 -20.29
CA SER A 294 4.38 29.91 -20.80
C SER A 294 4.27 30.77 -22.06
N TYR A 295 4.99 31.89 -22.06
CA TYR A 295 5.05 32.79 -23.21
C TYR A 295 6.50 33.03 -23.62
N LYS A 296 6.84 32.72 -24.88
CA LYS A 296 8.15 32.92 -25.47
C LYS A 296 8.16 34.18 -26.31
N TRP A 297 8.85 35.19 -25.85
CA TRP A 297 8.99 36.44 -26.57
C TRP A 297 10.34 36.52 -27.28
N LYS A 298 10.32 36.55 -28.62
CA LYS A 298 11.49 36.73 -29.43
C LYS A 298 11.79 38.22 -29.53
N THR A 299 12.88 38.68 -28.84
CA THR A 299 13.27 40.10 -28.81
C THR A 299 14.29 40.48 -29.92
N GLY A 300 14.68 39.51 -30.74
CA GLY A 300 15.62 39.70 -31.86
C GLY A 300 15.95 38.38 -32.53
N SER A 301 16.90 38.39 -33.46
CA SER A 301 17.30 37.20 -34.22
C SER A 301 17.90 36.08 -33.34
N ASN A 302 18.51 36.43 -32.19
CA ASN A 302 19.24 35.50 -31.33
C ASN A 302 18.82 35.57 -29.83
N SER A 303 17.77 36.30 -29.49
CA SER A 303 17.36 36.47 -28.10
C SER A 303 15.90 36.08 -27.90
N VAL A 304 15.66 35.22 -26.93
CA VAL A 304 14.32 34.78 -26.50
C VAL A 304 14.17 35.00 -25.02
N LEU A 305 13.08 35.62 -24.61
CA LEU A 305 12.67 35.73 -23.23
C LEU A 305 11.51 34.76 -22.97
N ASP A 306 11.67 33.91 -21.97
CA ASP A 306 10.65 32.98 -21.54
C ASP A 306 9.97 33.49 -20.28
N PHE A 307 8.68 33.77 -20.34
CA PHE A 307 7.82 34.12 -19.22
C PHE A 307 7.04 32.91 -18.79
N LEU A 308 7.10 32.56 -17.50
CA LEU A 308 6.40 31.45 -16.90
C LEU A 308 5.54 31.98 -15.74
N ALA A 309 4.27 31.66 -15.76
CA ALA A 309 3.34 31.97 -14.67
C ALA A 309 2.47 30.75 -14.42
N GLY A 310 2.22 30.42 -13.17
CA GLY A 310 1.40 29.30 -12.82
C GLY A 310 0.69 29.47 -11.50
N GLY A 311 -0.27 28.61 -11.26
CA GLY A 311 -1.02 28.57 -10.03
C GLY A 311 -1.52 27.17 -9.73
N MET A 312 -1.74 26.88 -8.46
CA MET A 312 -2.35 25.63 -8.04
C MET A 312 -3.39 25.87 -6.96
N TYR A 313 -4.38 24.99 -6.93
CA TYR A 313 -5.31 24.82 -5.82
C TYR A 313 -5.26 23.36 -5.38
N ARG A 314 -5.23 23.12 -4.08
CA ARG A 314 -5.23 21.77 -3.53
C ARG A 314 -6.08 21.70 -2.27
N ASP A 315 -6.98 20.74 -2.22
CA ASP A 315 -7.75 20.36 -1.04
C ASP A 315 -7.41 18.91 -0.68
N LYS A 316 -6.82 18.74 0.50
CA LYS A 316 -6.41 17.43 1.00
C LYS A 316 -7.06 17.12 2.33
N LYS A 317 -7.77 16.00 2.38
CA LYS A 317 -8.40 15.49 3.59
C LYS A 317 -7.78 14.16 3.99
N ARG A 318 -7.35 14.07 5.24
CA ARG A 318 -6.87 12.84 5.87
C ARG A 318 -7.75 12.48 7.05
N ASP A 319 -8.20 11.24 7.08
CA ASP A 319 -8.89 10.62 8.20
C ASP A 319 -8.03 9.44 8.70
N SER A 320 -7.80 9.36 10.00
CA SER A 320 -7.02 8.30 10.64
C SER A 320 -7.74 7.78 11.85
N PHE A 321 -7.75 6.48 12.02
CA PHE A 321 -8.33 5.79 13.15
C PHE A 321 -7.34 4.78 13.73
N PHE A 322 -7.34 4.68 15.05
CA PHE A 322 -6.55 3.71 15.80
C PHE A 322 -7.32 3.25 17.02
N ASN A 323 -7.39 1.95 17.22
CA ASN A 323 -7.93 1.35 18.45
C ASN A 323 -7.16 0.07 18.79
N GLU A 324 -6.82 -0.10 20.06
CA GLU A 324 -6.09 -1.26 20.56
C GLU A 324 -6.73 -1.78 21.86
N TYR A 325 -6.82 -3.09 21.94
CA TYR A 325 -7.28 -3.81 23.15
C TYR A 325 -6.15 -4.70 23.63
N THR A 326 -5.94 -4.68 24.93
CA THR A 326 -4.99 -5.57 25.62
C THR A 326 -5.76 -6.54 26.49
N PHE A 327 -5.43 -7.80 26.36
CA PHE A 327 -6.08 -8.89 27.09
C PHE A 327 -5.14 -9.39 28.17
N ASN A 328 -5.75 -9.71 29.32
CA ASN A 328 -5.07 -10.39 30.41
C ASN A 328 -5.65 -11.79 30.54
N SER A 329 -4.82 -12.76 30.95
CA SER A 329 -5.31 -14.10 31.21
C SER A 329 -6.32 -14.11 32.38
N ALA A 330 -7.43 -14.81 32.20
CA ALA A 330 -8.48 -14.91 33.20
C ALA A 330 -8.01 -15.56 34.52
N THR A 331 -6.96 -16.37 34.46
CA THR A 331 -6.44 -17.11 35.64
C THR A 331 -5.53 -16.27 36.54
N GLY A 332 -5.05 -15.10 36.09
CA GLY A 332 -4.18 -14.20 36.85
C GLY A 332 -2.79 -14.75 37.18
N SER A 333 -1.98 -13.93 37.84
CA SER A 333 -0.55 -14.25 38.09
C SER A 333 -0.31 -15.37 39.12
N GLY A 334 -1.32 -15.74 39.92
CA GLY A 334 -1.20 -16.82 40.95
C GLY A 334 -1.58 -18.20 40.44
N ASN A 335 -2.19 -18.29 39.26
CA ASN A 335 -2.63 -19.57 38.68
C ASN A 335 -2.46 -19.49 37.15
N PRO A 336 -1.24 -19.78 36.63
CA PRO A 336 -0.95 -19.63 35.22
C PRO A 336 -1.83 -20.55 34.39
N GLN A 337 -2.33 -20.04 33.28
CA GLN A 337 -3.06 -20.81 32.29
C GLN A 337 -2.07 -21.58 31.42
N TYR A 338 -2.06 -22.91 31.57
CA TYR A 338 -1.27 -23.79 30.71
C TYR A 338 -1.95 -23.97 29.37
N ILE A 339 -1.18 -23.88 28.30
CA ILE A 339 -1.62 -24.20 26.97
C ILE A 339 -0.83 -25.42 26.51
N ASP A 340 -1.50 -26.41 25.95
CA ASP A 340 -0.83 -27.54 25.36
C ASP A 340 0.09 -27.05 24.21
N LYS A 341 1.20 -27.76 23.95
CA LYS A 341 2.27 -27.31 23.04
C LYS A 341 1.79 -26.99 21.62
N ASP A 342 0.61 -27.47 21.24
CA ASP A 342 -0.08 -27.15 19.99
C ASP A 342 -1.09 -26.01 20.13
N TRP A 343 -0.64 -24.87 20.57
CA TRP A 343 -1.44 -23.68 20.77
C TRP A 343 -1.94 -23.01 19.47
N HIS A 344 -2.44 -23.83 18.58
CA HIS A 344 -3.11 -23.41 17.38
C HIS A 344 -4.51 -22.86 17.65
N ASN A 345 -5.03 -23.08 18.84
CA ASN A 345 -6.39 -22.78 19.24
C ASN A 345 -6.40 -21.63 20.25
N PHE A 346 -6.49 -20.42 19.74
CA PHE A 346 -6.78 -19.24 20.55
C PHE A 346 -8.08 -19.37 21.35
N ASP A 347 -9.02 -20.19 20.88
CA ASP A 347 -10.28 -20.48 21.54
C ASP A 347 -10.08 -21.16 22.91
N GLU A 348 -8.94 -21.77 23.15
CA GLU A 348 -8.60 -22.38 24.44
C GLU A 348 -8.08 -21.37 25.45
N ILE A 349 -7.73 -20.15 25.02
CA ILE A 349 -7.27 -19.08 25.91
C ILE A 349 -8.46 -18.38 26.52
N GLN A 350 -8.54 -18.41 27.83
CA GLN A 350 -9.54 -17.64 28.60
C GLN A 350 -8.95 -16.27 28.98
N PHE A 351 -9.58 -15.24 28.47
CA PHE A 351 -9.25 -13.86 28.77
C PHE A 351 -10.21 -13.22 29.75
#